data_3f8b5c378a044ed7a12fa3c722d18dca
#
_entry.id   3f8b5c378a044ed7a12fa3c722d18dca
#
_cell.length_a   1.000
_cell.length_b   1.000
_cell.length_c   1.000
_cell.angle_alpha   90.00
_cell.angle_beta   90.00
_cell.angle_gamma   90.00
#
_symmetry.space_group_name_H-M   'P 1'
#
loop_
_entity.id
_entity.type
_entity.pdbx_description
1 polymer ?
#
loop_
_entity_poly.entity_id
_entity_poly.type
_entity_poly.pdbx_seq_one_letter_code
_entity_poly.pdbx_strand_id
1 'polypeptide(L)'
;MIGEYCKIKIENKTEKMKELPMDIARQKEIAQTVTAGKAVLGMEFGSTRIKAVLLDAHNRIIAQGHHLWENQMVDGLWSYSQEAVIAGMQDCYAALAADVKAVCGAELTHLAGAGISAMMHGYLAFDSSDRLLVPFRT
;
A
#
# COMPACT_ATOMS: atom_id res chain seq x y z
N MET A 1 38.67 -35.57 -19.54
CA MET A 1 38.96 -34.56 -18.46
C MET A 1 38.17 -33.34 -18.77
N ILE A 2 36.95 -33.23 -18.24
CA ILE A 2 36.10 -32.06 -18.41
C ILE A 2 35.51 -31.80 -17.04
N GLY A 3 35.73 -30.56 -16.59
CA GLY A 3 35.63 -30.08 -15.22
C GLY A 3 34.26 -30.22 -14.55
N GLU A 4 34.34 -30.49 -13.27
CA GLU A 4 33.25 -30.40 -12.31
C GLU A 4 32.78 -28.94 -12.20
N TYR A 5 31.60 -28.66 -12.72
CA TYR A 5 30.90 -27.40 -12.41
C TYR A 5 30.39 -27.46 -10.98
N CYS A 6 30.98 -26.60 -10.16
CA CYS A 6 30.57 -26.32 -8.80
C CYS A 6 29.08 -25.98 -8.76
N LYS A 7 28.24 -26.89 -8.29
CA LYS A 7 26.84 -26.63 -7.96
C LYS A 7 26.80 -25.80 -6.68
N ILE A 8 26.70 -24.49 -6.83
CA ILE A 8 26.33 -23.62 -5.70
C ILE A 8 24.87 -23.97 -5.36
N LYS A 9 24.68 -24.74 -4.29
CA LYS A 9 23.38 -24.86 -3.64
C LYS A 9 23.04 -23.49 -3.05
N ILE A 10 22.18 -22.75 -3.73
CA ILE A 10 21.46 -21.64 -3.12
C ILE A 10 20.44 -22.27 -2.18
N GLU A 11 20.83 -22.50 -0.95
CA GLU A 11 19.87 -22.78 0.12
C GLU A 11 19.04 -21.50 0.28
N ASN A 12 17.79 -21.57 -0.19
CA ASN A 12 16.75 -20.60 0.15
C ASN A 12 16.52 -20.66 1.66
N LYS A 13 17.33 -19.94 2.41
CA LYS A 13 17.02 -19.52 3.76
C LYS A 13 15.95 -18.42 3.69
N THR A 14 14.74 -18.81 3.36
CA THR A 14 13.56 -18.13 3.90
C THR A 14 13.47 -18.53 5.38
N GLU A 15 14.44 -18.06 6.17
CA GLU A 15 14.20 -17.93 7.59
C GLU A 15 13.00 -17.00 7.71
N LYS A 16 11.83 -17.59 8.06
CA LYS A 16 10.77 -16.88 8.75
C LYS A 16 11.47 -16.10 9.86
N MET A 17 11.73 -14.82 9.64
CA MET A 17 11.95 -13.90 10.75
C MET A 17 10.68 -14.04 11.60
N LYS A 18 10.79 -14.82 12.68
CA LYS A 18 9.80 -14.76 13.76
C LYS A 18 9.84 -13.31 14.19
N GLU A 19 8.81 -12.57 13.81
CA GLU A 19 8.60 -11.23 14.35
C GLU A 19 8.63 -11.40 15.87
N LEU A 20 9.65 -10.84 16.48
CA LEU A 20 9.70 -10.72 17.93
C LEU A 20 8.41 -9.97 18.32
N PRO A 21 7.67 -10.44 19.33
CA PRO A 21 6.46 -9.75 19.76
C PRO A 21 6.81 -8.29 20.02
N MET A 22 6.04 -7.39 19.39
CA MET A 22 6.24 -5.96 19.54
C MET A 22 6.20 -5.59 21.03
N ASP A 23 7.18 -4.82 21.47
CA ASP A 23 7.24 -4.36 22.85
C ASP A 23 5.94 -3.60 23.24
N ILE A 24 5.39 -3.91 24.40
CA ILE A 24 4.17 -3.28 24.94
C ILE A 24 4.31 -1.75 25.00
N ALA A 25 5.51 -1.24 25.28
CA ALA A 25 5.78 0.19 25.28
C ALA A 25 5.61 0.78 23.88
N ARG A 26 6.09 0.09 22.84
CA ARG A 26 5.95 0.52 21.44
C ARG A 26 4.48 0.45 20.99
N GLN A 27 3.73 -0.58 21.38
CA GLN A 27 2.29 -0.66 21.09
C GLN A 27 1.51 0.52 21.67
N LYS A 28 1.81 0.90 22.92
CA LYS A 28 1.19 2.07 23.58
C LYS A 28 1.54 3.38 22.87
N GLU A 29 2.80 3.57 22.50
CA GLU A 29 3.26 4.74 21.72
C GLU A 29 2.51 4.85 20.40
N ILE A 30 2.37 3.75 19.68
CA ILE A 30 1.61 3.67 18.42
C ILE A 30 0.13 4.02 18.66
N ALA A 31 -0.51 3.41 19.64
CA ALA A 31 -1.90 3.68 19.98
C ALA A 31 -2.13 5.17 20.28
N GLN A 32 -1.24 5.80 21.05
CA GLN A 32 -1.30 7.23 21.34
C GLN A 32 -1.14 8.08 20.08
N THR A 33 -0.20 7.71 19.19
CA THR A 33 0.02 8.42 17.93
C THR A 33 -1.22 8.36 17.02
N VAL A 34 -1.83 7.17 16.90
CA VAL A 34 -3.03 6.94 16.10
C VAL A 34 -4.24 7.70 16.67
N THR A 35 -4.52 7.53 17.96
CA THR A 35 -5.68 8.18 18.61
C THR A 35 -5.57 9.70 18.67
N ALA A 36 -4.35 10.23 18.74
CA ALA A 36 -4.10 11.67 18.67
C ALA A 36 -4.13 12.24 17.22
N GLY A 37 -4.38 11.42 16.21
CA GLY A 37 -4.39 11.84 14.80
C GLY A 37 -3.03 12.35 14.30
N LYS A 38 -1.92 11.88 14.85
CA LYS A 38 -0.56 12.33 14.52
C LYS A 38 0.16 11.46 13.48
N ALA A 39 -0.49 10.42 12.99
CA ALA A 39 0.06 9.56 11.97
C ALA A 39 -0.13 10.14 10.56
N VAL A 40 0.79 9.83 9.66
CA VAL A 40 0.76 10.28 8.25
C VAL A 40 0.57 9.07 7.35
N LEU A 41 -0.36 9.17 6.40
CA LEU A 41 -0.63 8.16 5.39
C LEU A 41 0.18 8.44 4.12
N GLY A 42 0.90 7.44 3.63
CA GLY A 42 1.41 7.39 2.26
C GLY A 42 0.65 6.34 1.45
N MET A 43 0.16 6.67 0.26
CA MET A 43 -0.49 5.71 -0.64
C MET A 43 0.14 5.78 -2.03
N GLU A 44 0.45 4.61 -2.60
CA GLU A 44 1.04 4.46 -3.93
C GLU A 44 0.11 3.67 -4.84
N PHE A 45 -0.24 4.23 -5.99
CA PHE A 45 -0.95 3.55 -7.06
C PHE A 45 0.06 3.01 -8.08
N GLY A 46 0.55 1.80 -7.84
CA GLY A 46 1.44 1.10 -8.77
C GLY A 46 0.67 0.32 -9.84
N SER A 47 1.35 -0.16 -10.88
CA SER A 47 0.72 -0.84 -12.02
C SER A 47 0.06 -2.18 -11.68
N THR A 48 0.48 -2.86 -10.63
CA THR A 48 -0.06 -4.17 -10.22
C THR A 48 -0.60 -4.18 -8.80
N ARG A 49 -0.39 -3.11 -8.06
CA ARG A 49 -0.74 -3.05 -6.64
C ARG A 49 -0.90 -1.61 -6.18
N ILE A 50 -1.96 -1.36 -5.41
CA ILE A 50 -2.07 -0.18 -4.56
C ILE A 50 -1.48 -0.55 -3.21
N LYS A 51 -0.64 0.32 -2.64
CA LYS A 51 -0.01 0.14 -1.33
C LYS A 51 -0.29 1.33 -0.45
N ALA A 52 -0.44 1.08 0.83
CA ALA A 52 -0.56 2.11 1.84
C ALA A 52 0.39 1.84 3.00
N VAL A 53 0.99 2.88 3.54
CA VAL A 53 1.79 2.83 4.76
C VAL A 53 1.33 3.94 5.71
N LEU A 54 1.28 3.62 6.99
CA LEU A 54 1.05 4.60 8.05
C LEU A 54 2.37 4.82 8.79
N LEU A 55 2.76 6.08 8.96
CA LEU A 55 4.02 6.46 9.58
C LEU A 55 3.79 7.28 10.83
N ASP A 56 4.68 7.15 11.81
CA ASP A 56 4.77 8.04 12.96
C ASP A 56 5.65 9.29 12.64
N ALA A 57 5.78 10.19 13.63
CA ALA A 57 6.55 11.42 13.50
C ALA A 57 8.07 11.21 13.27
N HIS A 58 8.55 9.97 13.45
CA HIS A 58 9.94 9.57 13.20
C HIS A 58 10.11 8.80 11.89
N ASN A 59 9.10 8.81 11.01
CA ASN A 59 9.03 8.05 9.76
C ASN A 59 9.15 6.54 9.95
N ARG A 60 8.79 6.02 11.13
CA ARG A 60 8.73 4.58 11.36
C ARG A 60 7.38 4.05 10.94
N ILE A 61 7.37 2.92 10.25
CA ILE A 61 6.13 2.26 9.80
C ILE A 61 5.35 1.79 11.03
N ILE A 62 4.07 2.17 11.10
CA ILE A 62 3.08 1.71 12.08
C ILE A 62 2.33 0.50 11.54
N ALA A 63 1.80 0.62 10.32
CA ALA A 63 0.96 -0.38 9.68
C ALA A 63 1.04 -0.27 8.16
N GLN A 64 0.57 -1.31 7.47
CA GLN A 64 0.58 -1.38 6.02
C GLN A 64 -0.73 -1.97 5.50
N GLY A 65 -1.10 -1.55 4.28
CA GLY A 65 -2.21 -2.12 3.53
C GLY A 65 -1.84 -2.28 2.08
N HIS A 66 -2.51 -3.18 1.38
CA HIS A 66 -2.35 -3.32 -0.06
C HIS A 66 -3.60 -3.89 -0.71
N HIS A 67 -3.74 -3.60 -2.00
CA HIS A 67 -4.74 -4.16 -2.88
C HIS A 67 -4.06 -4.57 -4.19
N LEU A 68 -4.29 -5.80 -4.64
CA LEU A 68 -3.83 -6.27 -5.94
C LEU A 68 -4.87 -5.91 -6.99
N TRP A 69 -4.43 -5.33 -8.09
CA TRP A 69 -5.29 -5.03 -9.22
C TRP A 69 -4.58 -5.29 -10.55
N GLU A 70 -5.36 -5.36 -11.61
CA GLU A 70 -4.85 -5.56 -12.96
C GLU A 70 -5.52 -4.60 -13.93
N ASN A 71 -4.76 -4.13 -14.91
CA ASN A 71 -5.31 -3.40 -16.04
C ASN A 71 -6.09 -4.36 -16.96
N GLN A 72 -7.00 -3.81 -17.73
CA GLN A 72 -7.83 -4.54 -18.69
C GLN A 72 -7.62 -3.98 -20.09
N MET A 73 -7.70 -4.86 -21.09
CA MET A 73 -7.66 -4.43 -22.49
C MET A 73 -9.04 -3.90 -22.90
N VAL A 74 -9.12 -2.60 -23.16
CA VAL A 74 -10.34 -1.93 -23.63
C VAL A 74 -10.03 -1.25 -24.95
N ASP A 75 -10.72 -1.63 -26.02
CA ASP A 75 -10.54 -1.09 -27.39
C ASP A 75 -9.06 -1.12 -27.85
N GLY A 76 -8.35 -2.20 -27.54
CA GLY A 76 -6.94 -2.38 -27.92
C GLY A 76 -5.94 -1.61 -27.06
N LEU A 77 -6.34 -1.03 -25.94
CA LEU A 77 -5.51 -0.25 -25.02
C LEU A 77 -5.64 -0.75 -23.58
N TRP A 78 -4.52 -0.83 -22.89
CA TRP A 78 -4.50 -1.15 -21.47
C TRP A 78 -5.09 0.00 -20.65
N SER A 79 -6.04 -0.31 -19.80
CA SER A 79 -6.83 0.69 -19.09
C SER A 79 -7.19 0.21 -17.69
N TYR A 80 -7.41 1.14 -16.76
CA TYR A 80 -8.09 0.88 -15.49
C TYR A 80 -9.46 1.57 -15.53
N SER A 81 -10.49 0.93 -14.97
CA SER A 81 -11.76 1.62 -14.76
C SER A 81 -11.66 2.55 -13.54
N GLN A 82 -12.45 3.63 -13.55
CA GLN A 82 -12.53 4.54 -12.42
C GLN A 82 -13.05 3.83 -11.16
N GLU A 83 -14.00 2.92 -11.33
CA GLU A 83 -14.55 2.09 -10.26
C GLU A 83 -13.47 1.20 -9.63
N ALA A 84 -12.59 0.60 -10.45
CA ALA A 84 -11.48 -0.22 -9.96
C ALA A 84 -10.47 0.61 -9.16
N VAL A 85 -10.18 1.84 -9.59
CA VAL A 85 -9.31 2.78 -8.86
C VAL A 85 -9.89 3.08 -7.47
N ILE A 86 -11.17 3.47 -7.41
CA ILE A 86 -11.85 3.83 -6.17
C ILE A 86 -11.98 2.61 -5.25
N ALA A 87 -12.45 1.48 -5.76
CA ALA A 87 -12.60 0.26 -4.98
C ALA A 87 -11.25 -0.23 -4.44
N GLY A 88 -10.22 -0.23 -5.26
CA GLY A 88 -8.87 -0.63 -4.85
C GLY A 88 -8.26 0.29 -3.79
N MET A 89 -8.50 1.60 -3.89
CA MET A 89 -8.09 2.57 -2.87
C MET A 89 -8.79 2.30 -1.54
N GLN A 90 -10.11 2.08 -1.57
CA GLN A 90 -10.90 1.81 -0.37
C GLN A 90 -10.49 0.49 0.29
N ASP A 91 -10.28 -0.57 -0.49
CA ASP A 91 -9.85 -1.87 0.01
C ASP A 91 -8.43 -1.79 0.61
N CYS A 92 -7.50 -1.10 -0.06
CA CYS A 92 -6.16 -0.86 0.45
C CYS A 92 -6.18 -0.09 1.79
N TYR A 93 -7.03 0.94 1.91
CA TYR A 93 -7.20 1.68 3.16
C TYR A 93 -7.84 0.82 4.26
N ALA A 94 -8.84 0.02 3.92
CA ALA A 94 -9.47 -0.90 4.88
C ALA A 94 -8.47 -1.93 5.42
N ALA A 95 -7.63 -2.48 4.55
CA ALA A 95 -6.53 -3.38 4.95
C ALA A 95 -5.55 -2.69 5.90
N LEU A 96 -5.15 -1.45 5.60
CA LEU A 96 -4.30 -0.64 6.48
C LEU A 96 -4.95 -0.40 7.86
N ALA A 97 -6.23 -0.03 7.89
CA ALA A 97 -6.96 0.22 9.14
C ALA A 97 -7.09 -1.05 9.99
N ALA A 98 -7.31 -2.20 9.35
CA ALA A 98 -7.32 -3.50 10.01
C ALA A 98 -5.95 -3.85 10.62
N ASP A 99 -4.86 -3.56 9.90
CA ASP A 99 -3.50 -3.77 10.39
C ASP A 99 -3.19 -2.85 11.59
N VAL A 100 -3.59 -1.58 11.55
CA VAL A 100 -3.49 -0.66 12.71
C VAL A 100 -4.17 -1.24 13.93
N LYS A 101 -5.40 -1.74 13.78
CA LYS A 101 -6.16 -2.36 14.86
C LYS A 101 -5.47 -3.62 15.41
N ALA A 102 -4.89 -4.43 14.54
CA ALA A 102 -4.14 -5.62 14.93
C ALA A 102 -2.85 -5.26 15.68
N VAL A 103 -2.14 -4.20 15.26
CA VAL A 103 -0.87 -3.75 15.84
C VAL A 103 -1.05 -3.14 17.22
N CYS A 104 -2.04 -2.26 17.42
CA CYS A 104 -2.14 -1.47 18.64
C CYS A 104 -3.53 -1.40 19.26
N GLY A 105 -4.53 -2.07 18.71
CA GLY A 105 -5.92 -2.08 19.19
C GLY A 105 -6.70 -0.79 18.95
N ALA A 106 -6.07 0.28 18.42
CA ALA A 106 -6.71 1.54 18.15
C ALA A 106 -7.40 1.56 16.78
N GLU A 107 -8.42 2.39 16.63
CA GLU A 107 -9.06 2.64 15.34
C GLU A 107 -8.47 3.90 14.67
N LEU A 108 -8.21 3.81 13.38
CA LEU A 108 -7.69 4.91 12.58
C LEU A 108 -8.85 5.81 12.13
N THR A 109 -9.07 6.91 12.86
CA THR A 109 -10.16 7.86 12.57
C THR A 109 -9.67 9.22 12.06
N HIS A 110 -8.42 9.58 12.35
CA HIS A 110 -7.83 10.87 11.97
C HIS A 110 -6.38 10.68 11.51
N LEU A 111 -5.94 11.54 10.61
CA LEU A 111 -4.59 11.61 10.09
C LEU A 111 -4.02 13.03 10.26
N ALA A 112 -2.73 13.14 10.52
CA ALA A 112 -2.03 14.43 10.45
C ALA A 112 -1.88 14.93 9.02
N GLY A 113 -1.84 14.02 8.06
CA GLY A 113 -1.76 14.31 6.63
C GLY A 113 -1.75 13.05 5.79
N ALA A 114 -1.94 13.22 4.50
CA ALA A 114 -1.84 12.13 3.53
C ALA A 114 -1.06 12.58 2.30
N GLY A 115 -0.26 11.68 1.75
CA GLY A 115 0.45 11.84 0.49
C GLY A 115 0.10 10.72 -0.48
N ILE A 116 -0.08 11.07 -1.75
CA ILE A 116 -0.39 10.11 -2.80
C ILE A 116 0.71 10.17 -3.86
N SER A 117 1.16 8.98 -4.28
CA SER A 117 2.00 8.77 -5.45
C SER A 117 1.26 7.88 -6.45
N ALA A 118 1.41 8.15 -7.73
CA ALA A 118 0.74 7.39 -8.78
C ALA A 118 1.67 7.15 -9.96
N MET A 119 1.24 6.28 -10.88
CA MET A 119 1.98 5.97 -12.11
C MET A 119 2.15 7.23 -12.96
N MET A 120 3.38 7.51 -13.37
CA MET A 120 3.75 8.70 -14.15
C MET A 120 3.14 8.74 -15.55
N HIS A 121 2.71 7.60 -16.08
CA HIS A 121 2.11 7.48 -17.42
C HIS A 121 0.58 7.54 -17.42
N GLY A 122 -0.03 7.60 -16.23
CA GLY A 122 -1.48 7.71 -16.08
C GLY A 122 -1.97 9.12 -16.44
N TYR A 123 -3.05 9.20 -17.23
CA TYR A 123 -3.71 10.46 -17.56
C TYR A 123 -5.22 10.33 -17.37
N LEU A 124 -5.79 11.25 -16.60
CA LEU A 124 -7.21 11.37 -16.33
C LEU A 124 -7.65 12.80 -16.67
N ALA A 125 -8.57 12.93 -17.63
CA ALA A 125 -9.15 14.20 -17.99
C ALA A 125 -10.63 14.24 -17.63
N PHE A 126 -11.03 15.26 -16.90
CA PHE A 126 -12.41 15.48 -16.47
C PHE A 126 -12.98 16.76 -17.06
N ASP A 127 -14.27 16.78 -17.32
CA ASP A 127 -14.98 18.02 -17.64
C ASP A 127 -15.38 18.79 -16.35
N SER A 128 -16.01 19.95 -16.53
CA SER A 128 -16.47 20.79 -15.42
C SER A 128 -17.57 20.15 -14.53
N SER A 129 -18.07 18.99 -14.91
CA SER A 129 -19.06 18.21 -14.17
C SER A 129 -18.46 16.95 -13.56
N ASP A 130 -17.12 16.88 -13.47
CA ASP A 130 -16.33 15.74 -12.96
C ASP A 130 -16.54 14.43 -13.75
N ARG A 131 -16.99 14.54 -15.02
CA ARG A 131 -17.16 13.39 -15.88
C ARG A 131 -15.84 13.09 -16.61
N LEU A 132 -15.38 11.83 -16.52
CA LEU A 132 -14.19 11.36 -17.22
C LEU A 132 -14.40 11.44 -18.75
N LEU A 133 -13.52 12.16 -19.43
CA LEU A 133 -13.62 12.40 -20.89
C LEU A 133 -13.00 11.29 -21.72
N VAL A 134 -11.98 10.62 -21.19
CA VAL A 134 -11.29 9.51 -21.84
C VAL A 134 -11.00 8.42 -20.81
N PRO A 135 -10.98 7.13 -21.20
CA PRO A 135 -10.59 6.06 -20.30
C PRO A 135 -9.21 6.30 -19.70
N PHE A 136 -9.01 5.91 -18.43
CA PHE A 136 -7.70 5.94 -17.80
C PHE A 136 -6.80 4.91 -18.48
N ARG A 137 -5.81 5.37 -19.21
CA ARG A 137 -4.88 4.56 -19.97
C ARG A 137 -3.52 4.51 -19.29
N THR A 138 -2.80 3.40 -19.46
CA THR A 138 -1.47 3.17 -18.87
C THR A 138 -0.43 2.91 -19.97
#